data_7f970e7d288dc863c44961bd31ee11d5
#
_entry.id   7f970e7d288dc863c44961bd31ee11d5
#
_cell.length_a   1.000
_cell.length_b   1.000
_cell.length_c   1.000
_cell.angle_alpha   90.00
_cell.angle_beta   90.00
_cell.angle_gamma   90.00
#
_symmetry.space_group_name_H-M   'P 1'
#
loop_
_entity.id
_entity.type
_entity.pdbx_description
1 polymer ?
#
loop_
_entity_poly.entity_id
_entity_poly.type
_entity_poly.pdbx_seq_one_letter_code
_entity_poly.pdbx_strand_id
1 'polypeptide(L)'
;YYPRLIDSYLKEWALRPARKPLLLRGARQVGKSTAVRELGKQFENFVEINLEKQPSFIQLFQGDLDVKRIVPQLSAMVGKPIVAGQTLLFIDEIQAAGEAIMALRFFKEDMPDLHVIAAGSLLEFALETLPTFGVGRIHSMFVYPMTFDEFLRACGETLLLEARNSATAEAPLPLPLHEKLVGLFRSYMLVGGMPEVVAKWVATRDYLACQEVQDDIVLTYQDDFPKYRKRVDPTLLRFTLQSVALQIGSKFVYSQVGGGGYHSNEVKKALELLILAGIITPVTHTDANGLPLGSEADPTYRKMLLLDSGLLLRWLDMTGDITELTTQILTQNPTDLVNKGALTEMIAGLELLRYRTPNMRHELFYWVRRAKNAQAEVDYLIPYESAVLPIEVKAGTQGGMKSLWQFMREKKLKNAIRASLENFGTFTYTDTEEGAERTVRVCPLFALSQIVQ
;
A
#
# COMPACT_ATOMS: atom_id res chain seq x y z
N TYR A 1 -13.28 15.76 2.90
CA TYR A 1 -12.74 14.71 2.03
C TYR A 1 -11.56 15.24 1.24
N TYR A 2 -10.52 14.45 1.12
CA TYR A 2 -9.37 14.75 0.26
C TYR A 2 -9.41 13.83 -0.96
N PRO A 3 -9.24 14.37 -2.19
CA PRO A 3 -9.27 13.55 -3.41
C PRO A 3 -8.21 12.45 -3.39
N ARG A 4 -8.63 11.25 -3.81
CA ARG A 4 -7.80 10.05 -3.81
C ARG A 4 -7.54 9.55 -5.24
N LEU A 5 -6.44 8.85 -5.45
CA LEU A 5 -6.16 8.20 -6.72
C LEU A 5 -7.27 7.20 -7.08
N ILE A 6 -7.82 6.49 -6.09
CA ILE A 6 -8.90 5.54 -6.28
C ILE A 6 -10.18 6.17 -6.85
N ASP A 7 -10.41 7.47 -6.65
CA ASP A 7 -11.65 8.14 -7.08
C ASP A 7 -11.85 8.10 -8.59
N SER A 8 -10.77 8.25 -9.36
CA SER A 8 -10.83 8.15 -10.83
C SER A 8 -11.23 6.75 -11.28
N TYR A 9 -10.69 5.71 -10.65
CA TYR A 9 -11.02 4.31 -10.93
C TYR A 9 -12.45 3.96 -10.53
N LEU A 10 -12.94 4.50 -9.40
CA LEU A 10 -14.32 4.32 -8.96
C LEU A 10 -15.32 4.99 -9.94
N LYS A 11 -15.01 6.21 -10.42
CA LYS A 11 -15.81 6.90 -11.43
C LYS A 11 -15.82 6.15 -12.75
N GLU A 12 -14.64 5.70 -13.21
CA GLU A 12 -14.53 4.88 -14.42
C GLU A 12 -15.34 3.58 -14.30
N TRP A 13 -15.24 2.88 -13.16
CA TRP A 13 -16.04 1.69 -12.89
C TRP A 13 -17.55 1.98 -12.97
N ALA A 14 -18.00 3.07 -12.37
CA ALA A 14 -19.42 3.44 -12.37
C ALA A 14 -19.97 3.69 -13.77
N LEU A 15 -19.14 4.18 -14.70
CA LEU A 15 -19.54 4.48 -16.08
C LEU A 15 -19.47 3.25 -17.02
N ARG A 16 -18.87 2.14 -16.60
CA ARG A 16 -18.73 0.94 -17.45
C ARG A 16 -20.08 0.28 -17.72
N PRO A 17 -20.50 0.07 -18.99
CA PRO A 17 -21.81 -0.51 -19.31
C PRO A 17 -22.01 -1.94 -18.80
N ALA A 18 -20.94 -2.74 -18.78
CA ALA A 18 -20.97 -4.15 -18.37
C ALA A 18 -20.23 -4.37 -17.04
N ARG A 19 -20.32 -3.40 -16.11
CA ARG A 19 -19.63 -3.46 -14.83
C ARG A 19 -20.02 -4.69 -14.02
N LYS A 20 -19.08 -5.17 -13.23
CA LYS A 20 -19.30 -6.20 -12.20
C LYS A 20 -19.48 -5.50 -10.86
N PRO A 21 -20.19 -6.10 -9.89
CA PRO A 21 -20.13 -5.63 -8.51
C PRO A 21 -18.69 -5.44 -8.07
N LEU A 22 -18.40 -4.34 -7.38
CA LEU A 22 -17.06 -3.98 -6.96
C LEU A 22 -16.81 -4.38 -5.53
N LEU A 23 -15.68 -5.00 -5.29
CA LEU A 23 -15.21 -5.37 -3.97
C LEU A 23 -13.96 -4.53 -3.62
N LEU A 24 -14.10 -3.60 -2.69
CA LEU A 24 -13.00 -2.78 -2.19
C LEU A 24 -12.25 -3.50 -1.08
N ARG A 25 -10.98 -3.75 -1.32
CA ARG A 25 -10.06 -4.48 -0.44
C ARG A 25 -8.99 -3.54 0.11
N GLY A 26 -8.38 -3.88 1.23
CA GLY A 26 -7.32 -3.09 1.85
C GLY A 26 -7.47 -3.00 3.36
N ALA A 27 -6.43 -2.55 4.04
CA ALA A 27 -6.36 -2.47 5.49
C ALA A 27 -7.49 -1.60 6.10
N ARG A 28 -7.64 -1.65 7.42
CA ARG A 28 -8.54 -0.74 8.15
C ARG A 28 -8.10 0.70 8.00
N GLN A 29 -9.06 1.63 8.08
CA GLN A 29 -8.85 3.09 8.15
C GLN A 29 -8.09 3.71 6.95
N VAL A 30 -7.93 2.98 5.83
CA VAL A 30 -7.33 3.51 4.60
C VAL A 30 -8.30 4.36 3.75
N GLY A 31 -9.55 4.52 4.20
CA GLY A 31 -10.53 5.41 3.57
C GLY A 31 -11.48 4.75 2.56
N LYS A 32 -11.65 3.41 2.57
CA LYS A 32 -12.55 2.68 1.65
C LYS A 32 -13.99 3.24 1.66
N SER A 33 -14.64 3.21 2.82
CA SER A 33 -16.05 3.63 2.97
C SER A 33 -16.23 5.12 2.64
N THR A 34 -15.24 5.96 2.98
CA THR A 34 -15.26 7.39 2.67
C THR A 34 -15.21 7.65 1.17
N ALA A 35 -14.38 6.90 0.42
CA ALA A 35 -14.31 7.01 -1.04
C ALA A 35 -15.63 6.59 -1.72
N VAL A 36 -16.29 5.53 -1.20
CA VAL A 36 -17.59 5.11 -1.71
C VAL A 36 -18.68 6.14 -1.43
N ARG A 37 -18.70 6.73 -0.23
CA ARG A 37 -19.64 7.82 0.11
C ARG A 37 -19.43 9.04 -0.78
N GLU A 38 -18.18 9.36 -1.13
CA GLU A 38 -17.89 10.45 -2.06
C GLU A 38 -18.40 10.14 -3.47
N LEU A 39 -18.17 8.94 -3.98
CA LEU A 39 -18.76 8.48 -5.24
C LEU A 39 -20.30 8.51 -5.17
N GLY A 40 -20.88 8.11 -4.03
CA GLY A 40 -22.34 8.07 -3.81
C GLY A 40 -23.04 9.40 -4.02
N LYS A 41 -22.36 10.54 -3.86
CA LYS A 41 -22.90 11.88 -4.13
C LYS A 41 -23.24 12.14 -5.60
N GLN A 42 -22.73 11.29 -6.50
CA GLN A 42 -22.98 11.40 -7.95
C GLN A 42 -24.21 10.60 -8.40
N PHE A 43 -24.84 9.85 -7.48
CA PHE A 43 -26.03 9.04 -7.77
C PHE A 43 -27.28 9.74 -7.26
N GLU A 44 -28.40 9.47 -7.92
CA GLU A 44 -29.71 9.95 -7.48
C GLU A 44 -30.06 9.38 -6.09
N ASN A 45 -29.76 8.10 -5.87
CA ASN A 45 -29.94 7.43 -4.60
C ASN A 45 -28.62 6.79 -4.14
N PHE A 46 -28.25 7.03 -2.91
CA PHE A 46 -27.18 6.33 -2.22
C PHE A 46 -27.76 5.56 -1.03
N VAL A 47 -27.59 4.24 -1.06
CA VAL A 47 -28.04 3.33 -0.01
C VAL A 47 -26.81 2.63 0.57
N GLU A 48 -26.54 2.88 1.82
CA GLU A 48 -25.46 2.24 2.60
C GLU A 48 -26.06 1.35 3.69
N ILE A 49 -25.61 0.10 3.74
CA ILE A 49 -25.86 -0.82 4.84
C ILE A 49 -24.54 -1.30 5.41
N ASN A 50 -24.44 -1.39 6.74
CA ASN A 50 -23.26 -1.92 7.42
C ASN A 50 -23.64 -3.18 8.18
N LEU A 51 -23.09 -4.32 7.75
CA LEU A 51 -23.51 -5.63 8.27
C LEU A 51 -23.00 -5.90 9.69
N GLU A 52 -21.92 -5.27 10.12
CA GLU A 52 -21.42 -5.36 11.50
C GLU A 52 -22.28 -4.52 12.46
N LYS A 53 -22.63 -3.30 12.05
CA LYS A 53 -23.42 -2.36 12.84
C LYS A 53 -24.91 -2.72 12.90
N GLN A 54 -25.43 -3.35 11.84
CA GLN A 54 -26.84 -3.64 11.64
C GLN A 54 -27.03 -5.12 11.29
N PRO A 55 -26.86 -6.06 12.26
CA PRO A 55 -26.91 -7.51 11.98
C PRO A 55 -28.25 -7.99 11.43
N SER A 56 -29.34 -7.23 11.60
CA SER A 56 -30.66 -7.57 11.04
C SER A 56 -30.65 -7.68 9.50
N PHE A 57 -29.78 -6.94 8.83
CA PHE A 57 -29.63 -7.06 7.37
C PHE A 57 -28.99 -8.38 6.94
N ILE A 58 -28.20 -9.04 7.80
CA ILE A 58 -27.58 -10.34 7.49
C ILE A 58 -28.66 -11.38 7.19
N GLN A 59 -29.82 -11.32 7.88
CA GLN A 59 -30.92 -12.27 7.69
C GLN A 59 -31.48 -12.25 6.26
N LEU A 60 -31.39 -11.12 5.56
CA LEU A 60 -31.86 -11.02 4.17
C LEU A 60 -31.00 -11.84 3.18
N PHE A 61 -29.77 -12.12 3.54
CA PHE A 61 -28.84 -12.93 2.74
C PHE A 61 -28.85 -14.41 3.13
N GLN A 62 -29.67 -14.82 4.14
CA GLN A 62 -29.84 -16.22 4.50
C GLN A 62 -30.82 -16.93 3.57
N GLY A 63 -30.60 -18.23 3.35
CA GLY A 63 -31.40 -19.04 2.43
C GLY A 63 -31.05 -18.81 0.97
N ASP A 64 -32.05 -18.64 0.13
CA ASP A 64 -31.83 -18.39 -1.31
C ASP A 64 -31.23 -17.02 -1.55
N LEU A 65 -30.13 -16.98 -2.30
CA LEU A 65 -29.42 -15.75 -2.64
C LEU A 65 -30.06 -15.01 -3.85
N ASP A 66 -31.38 -15.02 -3.94
CA ASP A 66 -32.13 -14.32 -4.97
C ASP A 66 -32.11 -12.80 -4.71
N VAL A 67 -31.32 -12.08 -5.48
CA VAL A 67 -31.17 -10.63 -5.34
C VAL A 67 -32.45 -9.87 -5.73
N LYS A 68 -33.35 -10.46 -6.56
CA LYS A 68 -34.66 -9.87 -6.88
C LYS A 68 -35.60 -9.90 -5.69
N ARG A 69 -35.39 -10.83 -4.73
CA ARG A 69 -36.06 -10.86 -3.42
C ARG A 69 -35.36 -9.94 -2.42
N ILE A 70 -34.02 -9.98 -2.39
CA ILE A 70 -33.21 -9.25 -1.39
C ILE A 70 -33.34 -7.74 -1.57
N VAL A 71 -33.23 -7.21 -2.80
CA VAL A 71 -33.21 -5.76 -3.05
C VAL A 71 -34.50 -5.05 -2.61
N PRO A 72 -35.72 -5.51 -2.93
CA PRO A 72 -36.95 -4.90 -2.40
C PRO A 72 -37.03 -4.93 -0.86
N GLN A 73 -36.58 -6.00 -0.22
CA GLN A 73 -36.56 -6.10 1.23
C GLN A 73 -35.55 -5.11 1.85
N LEU A 74 -34.35 -4.96 1.26
CA LEU A 74 -33.38 -3.93 1.66
C LEU A 74 -34.00 -2.54 1.52
N SER A 75 -34.65 -2.25 0.37
CA SER A 75 -35.31 -0.98 0.11
C SER A 75 -36.35 -0.66 1.18
N ALA A 76 -37.18 -1.62 1.53
CA ALA A 76 -38.20 -1.47 2.57
C ALA A 76 -37.58 -1.23 3.96
N MET A 77 -36.53 -1.98 4.34
CA MET A 77 -35.86 -1.83 5.64
C MET A 77 -35.11 -0.49 5.78
N VAL A 78 -34.49 -0.01 4.70
CA VAL A 78 -33.77 1.28 4.70
C VAL A 78 -34.71 2.47 4.53
N GLY A 79 -35.92 2.25 4.01
CA GLY A 79 -36.90 3.31 3.70
C GLY A 79 -36.50 4.18 2.51
N LYS A 80 -35.66 3.65 1.59
CA LYS A 80 -35.20 4.34 0.38
C LYS A 80 -35.33 3.44 -0.85
N PRO A 81 -35.72 3.97 -2.01
CA PRO A 81 -35.81 3.17 -3.22
C PRO A 81 -34.41 2.73 -3.70
N ILE A 82 -34.30 1.45 -4.08
CA ILE A 82 -33.13 0.90 -4.73
C ILE A 82 -33.51 0.62 -6.18
N VAL A 83 -33.11 1.51 -7.09
CA VAL A 83 -33.48 1.48 -8.50
C VAL A 83 -32.25 1.24 -9.36
N ALA A 84 -32.30 0.22 -10.22
CA ALA A 84 -31.20 -0.07 -11.14
C ALA A 84 -30.90 1.14 -12.04
N GLY A 85 -29.62 1.45 -12.24
CA GLY A 85 -29.15 2.60 -12.99
C GLY A 85 -29.11 3.93 -12.23
N GLN A 86 -29.90 4.09 -11.15
CA GLN A 86 -30.01 5.32 -10.38
C GLN A 86 -29.40 5.23 -8.98
N THR A 87 -29.34 4.02 -8.43
CA THR A 87 -28.87 3.79 -7.04
C THR A 87 -27.48 3.20 -7.02
N LEU A 88 -26.63 3.74 -6.15
CA LEU A 88 -25.44 3.05 -5.65
C LEU A 88 -25.79 2.35 -4.33
N LEU A 89 -25.77 1.01 -4.35
CA LEU A 89 -25.88 0.18 -3.15
C LEU A 89 -24.49 -0.09 -2.61
N PHE A 90 -24.24 0.33 -1.38
CA PHE A 90 -22.99 0.09 -0.67
C PHE A 90 -23.21 -0.86 0.50
N ILE A 91 -22.51 -2.00 0.49
CA ILE A 91 -22.52 -3.01 1.55
C ILE A 91 -21.18 -2.93 2.29
N ASP A 92 -21.18 -2.26 3.44
CA ASP A 92 -19.98 -2.12 4.27
C ASP A 92 -19.86 -3.26 5.26
N GLU A 93 -18.61 -3.58 5.66
CA GLU A 93 -18.24 -4.70 6.53
C GLU A 93 -18.86 -6.05 6.06
N ILE A 94 -18.81 -6.30 4.75
CA ILE A 94 -19.45 -7.45 4.10
C ILE A 94 -18.93 -8.80 4.64
N GLN A 95 -17.72 -8.85 5.20
CA GLN A 95 -17.16 -10.08 5.78
C GLN A 95 -17.95 -10.58 7.01
N ALA A 96 -18.83 -9.75 7.58
CA ALA A 96 -19.73 -10.18 8.65
C ALA A 96 -20.75 -11.24 8.19
N ALA A 97 -20.99 -11.36 6.86
CA ALA A 97 -21.88 -12.35 6.28
C ALA A 97 -21.28 -12.97 5.02
N GLY A 98 -20.85 -14.22 5.09
CA GLY A 98 -20.29 -14.95 3.93
C GLY A 98 -21.29 -15.08 2.78
N GLU A 99 -22.58 -15.24 3.10
CA GLU A 99 -23.69 -15.29 2.14
C GLU A 99 -23.83 -13.98 1.35
N ALA A 100 -23.60 -12.83 1.99
CA ALA A 100 -23.64 -11.54 1.31
C ALA A 100 -22.49 -11.42 0.28
N ILE A 101 -21.29 -11.95 0.59
CA ILE A 101 -20.19 -12.03 -0.37
C ILE A 101 -20.58 -12.94 -1.55
N MET A 102 -21.16 -14.10 -1.28
CA MET A 102 -21.63 -15.02 -2.31
C MET A 102 -22.74 -14.40 -3.17
N ALA A 103 -23.61 -13.56 -2.59
CA ALA A 103 -24.68 -12.87 -3.31
C ALA A 103 -24.17 -11.88 -4.36
N LEU A 104 -22.92 -11.34 -4.22
CA LEU A 104 -22.36 -10.38 -5.17
C LEU A 104 -22.38 -10.90 -6.62
N ARG A 105 -22.15 -12.21 -6.84
CA ARG A 105 -22.20 -12.78 -8.19
C ARG A 105 -23.59 -12.67 -8.83
N PHE A 106 -24.65 -12.85 -8.02
CA PHE A 106 -26.02 -12.81 -8.50
C PHE A 106 -26.50 -11.39 -8.84
N PHE A 107 -25.95 -10.37 -8.19
CA PHE A 107 -26.14 -8.99 -8.63
C PHE A 107 -25.66 -8.79 -10.08
N LYS A 108 -24.53 -9.42 -10.47
CA LYS A 108 -24.05 -9.35 -11.87
C LYS A 108 -24.95 -10.11 -12.82
N GLU A 109 -25.49 -11.26 -12.40
CA GLU A 109 -26.27 -12.16 -13.25
C GLU A 109 -27.71 -11.67 -13.42
N ASP A 110 -28.35 -11.22 -12.33
CA ASP A 110 -29.79 -10.95 -12.29
C ASP A 110 -30.16 -9.46 -12.28
N MET A 111 -29.26 -8.58 -11.82
CA MET A 111 -29.44 -7.12 -11.74
C MET A 111 -28.20 -6.35 -12.23
N PRO A 112 -27.73 -6.57 -13.49
CA PRO A 112 -26.46 -6.04 -13.98
C PRO A 112 -26.39 -4.50 -14.02
N ASP A 113 -27.52 -3.82 -14.06
CA ASP A 113 -27.62 -2.37 -14.11
C ASP A 113 -27.54 -1.72 -12.72
N LEU A 114 -27.73 -2.49 -11.64
CA LEU A 114 -27.57 -1.97 -10.28
C LEU A 114 -26.08 -1.78 -9.96
N HIS A 115 -25.73 -0.59 -9.48
CA HIS A 115 -24.38 -0.32 -9.00
C HIS A 115 -24.21 -0.87 -7.58
N VAL A 116 -23.35 -1.86 -7.43
CA VAL A 116 -23.10 -2.49 -6.13
C VAL A 116 -21.62 -2.40 -5.81
N ILE A 117 -21.31 -1.78 -4.66
CA ILE A 117 -19.97 -1.79 -4.06
C ILE A 117 -20.06 -2.47 -2.71
N ALA A 118 -19.14 -3.36 -2.44
CA ALA A 118 -18.94 -3.95 -1.13
C ALA A 118 -17.53 -3.63 -0.61
N ALA A 119 -17.40 -3.45 0.69
CA ALA A 119 -16.11 -3.24 1.35
C ALA A 119 -16.04 -4.00 2.67
N GLY A 120 -14.82 -4.29 3.08
CA GLY A 120 -14.56 -4.88 4.39
C GLY A 120 -13.08 -4.82 4.74
N SER A 121 -12.79 -4.76 6.02
CA SER A 121 -11.42 -4.63 6.53
C SER A 121 -10.72 -5.98 6.72
N LEU A 122 -11.48 -7.03 7.01
CA LEU A 122 -11.01 -8.41 7.23
C LEU A 122 -11.47 -9.35 6.12
N LEU A 123 -11.73 -8.79 4.97
CA LEU A 123 -12.36 -9.46 3.84
C LEU A 123 -11.54 -10.66 3.32
N GLU A 124 -10.22 -10.54 3.30
CA GLU A 124 -9.32 -11.62 2.83
C GLU A 124 -9.55 -12.93 3.60
N PHE A 125 -9.79 -12.81 4.91
CA PHE A 125 -10.05 -13.98 5.76
C PHE A 125 -11.39 -14.63 5.47
N ALA A 126 -12.41 -13.82 5.17
CA ALA A 126 -13.71 -14.33 4.77
C ALA A 126 -13.63 -15.06 3.43
N LEU A 127 -12.89 -14.49 2.47
CA LEU A 127 -12.69 -15.05 1.13
C LEU A 127 -12.00 -16.42 1.15
N GLU A 128 -11.02 -16.63 2.05
CA GLU A 128 -10.34 -17.93 2.21
C GLU A 128 -11.26 -19.05 2.72
N THR A 129 -12.30 -18.71 3.45
CA THR A 129 -13.22 -19.69 4.05
C THR A 129 -14.43 -20.02 3.19
N LEU A 130 -14.67 -19.23 2.14
CA LEU A 130 -15.81 -19.44 1.24
C LEU A 130 -15.54 -20.60 0.27
N PRO A 131 -16.52 -21.53 0.11
CA PRO A 131 -16.38 -22.66 -0.81
C PRO A 131 -16.27 -22.24 -2.28
N THR A 132 -16.88 -21.12 -2.64
CA THR A 132 -16.82 -20.51 -3.97
C THR A 132 -16.88 -19.00 -3.86
N PHE A 133 -15.91 -18.33 -4.47
CA PHE A 133 -15.91 -16.89 -4.60
C PHE A 133 -16.15 -16.54 -6.07
N GLY A 134 -17.25 -15.87 -6.37
CA GLY A 134 -17.76 -15.42 -7.69
C GLY A 134 -16.74 -15.20 -8.81
N VAL A 135 -16.00 -16.24 -9.18
CA VAL A 135 -14.91 -16.20 -10.16
C VAL A 135 -15.42 -15.60 -11.46
N GLY A 136 -14.78 -14.53 -11.90
CA GLY A 136 -15.14 -13.82 -13.13
C GLY A 136 -16.41 -12.94 -13.04
N ARG A 137 -17.14 -12.90 -11.90
CA ARG A 137 -18.37 -12.12 -11.70
C ARG A 137 -18.20 -10.89 -10.82
N ILE A 138 -17.09 -10.78 -10.10
CA ILE A 138 -16.78 -9.70 -9.16
C ILE A 138 -15.51 -9.00 -9.62
N HIS A 139 -15.47 -7.68 -9.50
CA HIS A 139 -14.27 -6.86 -9.72
C HIS A 139 -13.67 -6.47 -8.38
N SER A 140 -12.36 -6.61 -8.21
CA SER A 140 -11.66 -6.19 -6.99
C SER A 140 -10.83 -4.94 -7.25
N MET A 141 -10.82 -3.99 -6.30
CA MET A 141 -9.88 -2.89 -6.25
C MET A 141 -9.25 -2.80 -4.87
N PHE A 142 -7.96 -2.49 -4.84
CA PHE A 142 -7.17 -2.37 -3.61
C PHE A 142 -6.99 -0.91 -3.24
N VAL A 143 -7.31 -0.56 -2.00
CA VAL A 143 -7.16 0.79 -1.44
C VAL A 143 -6.03 0.75 -0.41
N TYR A 144 -5.08 1.66 -0.59
CA TYR A 144 -3.91 1.82 0.27
C TYR A 144 -3.99 3.13 1.07
N PRO A 145 -3.13 3.36 2.06
CA PRO A 145 -2.92 4.72 2.60
C PRO A 145 -2.60 5.73 1.51
N MET A 146 -2.76 7.01 1.79
CA MET A 146 -2.51 8.10 0.84
C MET A 146 -1.07 8.07 0.35
N THR A 147 -0.87 8.32 -0.95
CA THR A 147 0.43 8.55 -1.56
C THR A 147 0.95 9.94 -1.24
N PHE A 148 2.22 10.21 -1.55
CA PHE A 148 2.77 11.56 -1.40
C PHE A 148 2.05 12.59 -2.28
N ASP A 149 1.61 12.22 -3.49
CA ASP A 149 0.81 13.10 -4.35
C ASP A 149 -0.54 13.46 -3.73
N GLU A 150 -1.21 12.49 -3.11
CA GLU A 150 -2.46 12.72 -2.39
C GLU A 150 -2.24 13.59 -1.14
N PHE A 151 -1.13 13.40 -0.43
CA PHE A 151 -0.71 14.25 0.68
C PHE A 151 -0.45 15.70 0.23
N LEU A 152 0.25 15.91 -0.90
CA LEU A 152 0.45 17.25 -1.45
C LEU A 152 -0.88 17.94 -1.79
N ARG A 153 -1.80 17.21 -2.45
CA ARG A 153 -3.14 17.74 -2.75
C ARG A 153 -3.91 18.09 -1.47
N ALA A 154 -3.86 17.22 -0.46
CA ALA A 154 -4.49 17.48 0.84
C ALA A 154 -3.92 18.72 1.54
N CYS A 155 -2.60 18.96 1.37
CA CYS A 155 -1.94 20.16 1.87
C CYS A 155 -2.19 21.44 1.04
N GLY A 156 -2.91 21.35 -0.08
CA GLY A 156 -3.16 22.49 -0.99
C GLY A 156 -2.01 22.81 -1.95
N GLU A 157 -1.02 21.91 -2.08
CA GLU A 157 0.21 22.11 -2.86
C GLU A 157 0.08 21.61 -4.32
N THR A 158 -1.07 21.88 -4.97
CA THR A 158 -1.37 21.37 -6.33
C THR A 158 -0.42 21.95 -7.36
N LEU A 159 -0.11 23.25 -7.31
CA LEU A 159 0.84 23.89 -8.26
C LEU A 159 2.26 23.35 -8.10
N LEU A 160 2.67 23.03 -6.87
CA LEU A 160 3.95 22.43 -6.60
C LEU A 160 4.02 20.99 -7.16
N LEU A 161 2.93 20.25 -7.06
CA LEU A 161 2.79 18.92 -7.66
C LEU A 161 2.87 18.99 -9.20
N GLU A 162 2.21 19.96 -9.83
CA GLU A 162 2.28 20.20 -11.29
C GLU A 162 3.70 20.55 -11.73
N ALA A 163 4.39 21.45 -11.01
CA ALA A 163 5.78 21.81 -11.28
C ALA A 163 6.71 20.57 -11.17
N ARG A 164 6.51 19.73 -10.14
CA ARG A 164 7.25 18.47 -10.01
C ARG A 164 6.99 17.52 -11.18
N ASN A 165 5.74 17.40 -11.62
CA ASN A 165 5.36 16.50 -12.72
C ASN A 165 5.95 16.91 -14.07
N SER A 166 6.24 18.21 -14.24
CA SER A 166 6.84 18.75 -15.45
C SER A 166 8.37 18.69 -15.44
N ALA A 167 8.99 18.39 -14.29
CA ALA A 167 10.43 18.35 -14.17
C ALA A 167 11.03 17.05 -14.74
N THR A 168 12.20 17.18 -15.38
CA THR A 168 12.96 16.07 -15.98
C THR A 168 14.44 16.19 -15.63
N ALA A 169 15.25 15.24 -16.07
CA ALA A 169 16.70 15.30 -15.87
C ALA A 169 17.33 16.48 -16.64
N GLU A 170 16.77 16.85 -17.81
CA GLU A 170 17.21 17.95 -18.66
C GLU A 170 16.69 19.31 -18.16
N ALA A 171 15.56 19.32 -17.47
CA ALA A 171 14.93 20.48 -16.89
C ALA A 171 14.54 20.21 -15.42
N PRO A 172 15.53 20.11 -14.52
CA PRO A 172 15.28 19.82 -13.11
C PRO A 172 14.55 20.96 -12.42
N LEU A 173 13.99 20.67 -11.23
CA LEU A 173 13.31 21.69 -10.44
C LEU A 173 14.25 22.83 -10.05
N PRO A 174 13.78 24.08 -10.07
CA PRO A 174 14.46 25.18 -9.38
C PRO A 174 14.70 24.85 -7.90
N LEU A 175 15.88 25.23 -7.39
CA LEU A 175 16.30 24.85 -6.02
C LEU A 175 15.24 25.15 -4.94
N PRO A 176 14.57 26.32 -4.91
CA PRO A 176 13.56 26.59 -3.88
C PRO A 176 12.36 25.62 -3.93
N LEU A 177 11.93 25.19 -5.12
CA LEU A 177 10.82 24.23 -5.27
C LEU A 177 11.28 22.82 -4.85
N HIS A 178 12.48 22.43 -5.20
CA HIS A 178 13.08 21.17 -4.76
C HIS A 178 13.19 21.11 -3.25
N GLU A 179 13.74 22.13 -2.58
CA GLU A 179 13.86 22.20 -1.12
C GLU A 179 12.50 22.16 -0.43
N LYS A 180 11.50 22.86 -0.96
CA LYS A 180 10.13 22.80 -0.44
C LYS A 180 9.55 21.39 -0.52
N LEU A 181 9.74 20.69 -1.66
CA LEU A 181 9.28 19.30 -1.81
C LEU A 181 10.00 18.35 -0.87
N VAL A 182 11.32 18.51 -0.68
CA VAL A 182 12.08 17.74 0.31
C VAL A 182 11.54 17.94 1.71
N GLY A 183 11.22 19.18 2.11
CA GLY A 183 10.61 19.50 3.39
C GLY A 183 9.23 18.84 3.60
N LEU A 184 8.37 18.91 2.58
CA LEU A 184 7.06 18.26 2.60
C LEU A 184 7.17 16.74 2.59
N PHE A 185 8.12 16.17 1.88
CA PHE A 185 8.37 14.73 1.88
C PHE A 185 8.85 14.23 3.25
N ARG A 186 9.72 14.98 3.93
CA ARG A 186 10.10 14.70 5.33
C ARG A 186 8.89 14.73 6.27
N SER A 187 8.01 15.71 6.09
CA SER A 187 6.75 15.74 6.85
C SER A 187 5.90 14.51 6.58
N TYR A 188 5.76 14.10 5.32
CA TYR A 188 5.05 12.89 4.95
C TYR A 188 5.67 11.62 5.54
N MET A 189 7.01 11.53 5.64
CA MET A 189 7.69 10.41 6.31
C MET A 189 7.23 10.22 7.75
N LEU A 190 6.96 11.33 8.48
CA LEU A 190 6.52 11.31 9.88
C LEU A 190 5.00 11.13 10.03
N VAL A 191 4.24 11.83 9.21
CA VAL A 191 2.77 11.81 9.24
C VAL A 191 2.24 10.50 8.68
N GLY A 192 2.89 9.97 7.65
CA GLY A 192 2.40 8.84 6.88
C GLY A 192 1.25 9.22 5.93
N GLY A 193 0.61 8.19 5.39
CA GLY A 193 -0.52 8.32 4.46
C GLY A 193 -1.87 7.89 5.04
N MET A 194 -1.99 7.63 6.35
CA MET A 194 -3.29 7.30 6.93
C MET A 194 -4.21 8.52 6.84
N PRO A 195 -5.42 8.41 6.21
CA PRO A 195 -6.24 9.59 5.89
C PRO A 195 -6.61 10.46 7.10
N GLU A 196 -6.85 9.86 8.26
CA GLU A 196 -7.19 10.57 9.49
C GLU A 196 -5.99 11.35 10.03
N VAL A 197 -4.78 10.76 9.97
CA VAL A 197 -3.54 11.43 10.37
C VAL A 197 -3.23 12.59 9.42
N VAL A 198 -3.39 12.39 8.10
CA VAL A 198 -3.22 13.45 7.10
C VAL A 198 -4.22 14.59 7.34
N ALA A 199 -5.48 14.28 7.66
CA ALA A 199 -6.48 15.28 7.98
C ALA A 199 -6.10 16.09 9.24
N LYS A 200 -5.58 15.42 10.27
CA LYS A 200 -5.08 16.06 11.48
C LYS A 200 -3.90 16.99 11.18
N TRP A 201 -2.94 16.51 10.38
CA TRP A 201 -1.80 17.32 9.93
C TRP A 201 -2.22 18.56 9.14
N VAL A 202 -3.15 18.42 8.21
CA VAL A 202 -3.63 19.56 7.42
C VAL A 202 -4.29 20.62 8.32
N ALA A 203 -5.05 20.17 9.32
CA ALA A 203 -5.77 21.05 10.23
C ALA A 203 -4.86 21.75 11.25
N THR A 204 -3.82 21.08 11.75
CA THR A 204 -3.05 21.56 12.90
C THR A 204 -1.59 21.92 12.59
N ARG A 205 -0.99 21.28 11.60
CA ARG A 205 0.46 21.31 11.33
C ARG A 205 1.30 20.91 12.55
N ASP A 206 0.74 20.09 13.43
CA ASP A 206 1.34 19.64 14.68
C ASP A 206 1.60 18.13 14.63
N TYR A 207 2.86 17.74 14.78
CA TYR A 207 3.26 16.33 14.78
C TYR A 207 2.79 15.60 16.03
N LEU A 208 2.76 16.24 17.20
CA LEU A 208 2.29 15.59 18.42
C LEU A 208 0.80 15.25 18.33
N ALA A 209 0.01 16.15 17.77
CA ALA A 209 -1.40 15.90 17.51
C ALA A 209 -1.60 14.75 16.47
N CYS A 210 -0.69 14.60 15.50
CA CYS A 210 -0.70 13.46 14.58
C CYS A 210 -0.34 12.15 15.27
N GLN A 211 0.62 12.16 16.21
CA GLN A 211 1.03 10.98 16.97
C GLN A 211 -0.13 10.42 17.81
N GLU A 212 -0.95 11.27 18.43
CA GLU A 212 -2.16 10.82 19.15
C GLU A 212 -3.08 9.99 18.24
N VAL A 213 -3.34 10.47 17.02
CA VAL A 213 -4.17 9.75 16.04
C VAL A 213 -3.50 8.46 15.57
N GLN A 214 -2.18 8.49 15.37
CA GLN A 214 -1.41 7.29 15.00
C GLN A 214 -1.46 6.23 16.10
N ASP A 215 -1.37 6.62 17.39
CA ASP A 215 -1.49 5.73 18.54
C ASP A 215 -2.85 5.06 18.58
N ASP A 216 -3.94 5.81 18.38
CA ASP A 216 -5.30 5.26 18.32
C ASP A 216 -5.45 4.23 17.19
N ILE A 217 -4.83 4.50 16.02
CA ILE A 217 -4.82 3.57 14.90
C ILE A 217 -4.04 2.29 15.26
N VAL A 218 -2.85 2.42 15.83
CA VAL A 218 -2.02 1.28 16.28
C VAL A 218 -2.76 0.41 17.29
N LEU A 219 -3.40 1.02 18.29
CA LEU A 219 -4.23 0.32 19.26
C LEU A 219 -5.40 -0.42 18.59
N THR A 220 -6.09 0.23 17.65
CA THR A 220 -7.18 -0.41 16.90
C THR A 220 -6.71 -1.67 16.15
N TYR A 221 -5.53 -1.63 15.54
CA TYR A 221 -4.96 -2.83 14.89
C TYR A 221 -4.65 -3.94 15.89
N GLN A 222 -4.11 -3.60 17.06
CA GLN A 222 -3.81 -4.58 18.11
C GLN A 222 -5.08 -5.18 18.73
N ASP A 223 -6.14 -4.38 18.88
CA ASP A 223 -7.44 -4.83 19.38
C ASP A 223 -8.18 -5.76 18.42
N ASP A 224 -7.79 -5.77 17.15
CA ASP A 224 -8.30 -6.74 16.17
C ASP A 224 -7.62 -8.11 16.26
N PHE A 225 -6.43 -8.23 16.84
CA PHE A 225 -5.71 -9.51 16.91
C PHE A 225 -6.47 -10.64 17.59
N PRO A 226 -7.27 -10.43 18.65
CA PRO A 226 -8.14 -11.48 19.21
C PRO A 226 -9.13 -12.09 18.22
N LYS A 227 -9.54 -11.36 17.17
CA LYS A 227 -10.43 -11.90 16.12
C LYS A 227 -9.77 -13.05 15.33
N TYR A 228 -8.43 -13.12 15.33
CA TYR A 228 -7.64 -14.15 14.65
C TYR A 228 -7.32 -15.36 15.54
N ARG A 229 -7.77 -15.37 16.81
CA ARG A 229 -7.42 -16.38 17.82
C ARG A 229 -7.64 -17.83 17.37
N LYS A 230 -8.63 -18.07 16.49
CA LYS A 230 -8.89 -19.42 15.95
C LYS A 230 -7.78 -19.92 15.02
N ARG A 231 -6.91 -19.03 14.50
CA ARG A 231 -5.86 -19.34 13.52
C ARG A 231 -4.47 -19.23 14.10
N VAL A 232 -4.22 -18.20 14.88
CA VAL A 232 -2.89 -17.89 15.49
C VAL A 232 -3.09 -17.23 16.84
N ASP A 233 -2.14 -17.45 17.76
CA ASP A 233 -2.09 -16.76 19.05
C ASP A 233 -1.96 -15.23 18.84
N PRO A 234 -2.85 -14.40 19.40
CA PRO A 234 -2.75 -12.95 19.34
C PRO A 234 -1.40 -12.40 19.84
N THR A 235 -0.77 -13.06 20.82
CA THR A 235 0.54 -12.68 21.33
C THR A 235 1.62 -12.86 20.28
N LEU A 236 1.58 -13.96 19.53
CA LEU A 236 2.49 -14.20 18.42
C LEU A 236 2.31 -13.19 17.29
N LEU A 237 1.06 -12.75 16.99
CA LEU A 237 0.81 -11.68 16.01
C LEU A 237 1.49 -10.39 16.43
N ARG A 238 1.40 -9.99 17.71
CA ARG A 238 2.08 -8.81 18.26
C ARG A 238 3.59 -8.91 18.11
N PHE A 239 4.17 -10.02 18.53
CA PHE A 239 5.62 -10.24 18.41
C PHE A 239 6.09 -10.28 16.96
N THR A 240 5.29 -10.86 16.06
CA THR A 240 5.61 -10.89 14.63
C THR A 240 5.60 -9.49 14.04
N LEU A 241 4.58 -8.67 14.34
CA LEU A 241 4.48 -7.29 13.88
C LEU A 241 5.64 -6.43 14.41
N GLN A 242 5.95 -6.57 15.71
CA GLN A 242 7.09 -5.89 16.32
C GLN A 242 8.42 -6.30 15.67
N SER A 243 8.61 -7.59 15.42
CA SER A 243 9.81 -8.10 14.74
C SER A 243 9.92 -7.60 13.30
N VAL A 244 8.80 -7.43 12.61
CA VAL A 244 8.79 -6.81 11.27
C VAL A 244 9.27 -5.36 11.37
N ALA A 245 8.74 -4.57 12.31
CA ALA A 245 9.16 -3.17 12.49
C ALA A 245 10.68 -3.06 12.78
N LEU A 246 11.22 -3.93 13.62
CA LEU A 246 12.64 -3.97 13.96
C LEU A 246 13.56 -4.46 12.82
N GLN A 247 13.03 -5.23 11.86
CA GLN A 247 13.79 -5.81 10.76
C GLN A 247 13.53 -5.10 9.40
N ILE A 248 12.90 -3.92 9.41
CA ILE A 248 12.68 -3.13 8.19
C ILE A 248 14.01 -2.88 7.46
N GLY A 249 14.01 -2.98 6.13
CA GLY A 249 15.20 -2.82 5.28
C GLY A 249 16.13 -4.05 5.26
N SER A 250 15.78 -5.11 6.00
CA SER A 250 16.57 -6.33 6.06
C SER A 250 15.75 -7.56 5.70
N LYS A 251 16.41 -8.65 5.30
CA LYS A 251 15.77 -9.94 5.17
C LYS A 251 15.11 -10.34 6.49
N PHE A 252 13.82 -10.70 6.44
CA PHE A 252 13.10 -11.13 7.63
C PHE A 252 13.60 -12.49 8.16
N VAL A 253 13.98 -12.51 9.44
CA VAL A 253 14.54 -13.68 10.14
C VAL A 253 13.49 -14.22 11.10
N TYR A 254 12.84 -15.32 10.74
CA TYR A 254 11.74 -15.93 11.52
C TYR A 254 12.13 -16.34 12.92
N SER A 255 13.37 -16.83 13.11
CA SER A 255 13.87 -17.29 14.42
C SER A 255 14.12 -16.17 15.42
N GLN A 256 14.07 -14.90 15.03
CA GLN A 256 14.24 -13.76 15.93
C GLN A 256 12.91 -13.28 16.56
N VAL A 257 11.78 -13.79 16.08
CA VAL A 257 10.46 -13.39 16.59
C VAL A 257 10.27 -13.85 18.03
N GLY A 258 9.87 -12.91 18.91
CA GLY A 258 9.61 -13.21 20.33
C GLY A 258 10.83 -13.75 21.09
N GLY A 259 12.04 -13.31 20.72
CA GLY A 259 13.28 -13.80 21.36
C GLY A 259 13.63 -15.27 21.03
N GLY A 260 13.06 -15.83 19.95
CA GLY A 260 13.32 -17.21 19.52
C GLY A 260 12.44 -18.27 20.19
N GLY A 261 11.38 -17.86 20.92
CA GLY A 261 10.50 -18.78 21.64
C GLY A 261 9.45 -19.50 20.79
N TYR A 262 9.37 -19.19 19.49
CA TYR A 262 8.34 -19.72 18.60
C TYR A 262 8.93 -20.51 17.43
N HIS A 263 8.21 -21.55 16.99
CA HIS A 263 8.61 -22.29 15.79
C HIS A 263 8.41 -21.46 14.52
N SER A 264 9.35 -21.57 13.57
CA SER A 264 9.31 -20.81 12.31
C SER A 264 8.01 -20.98 11.52
N ASN A 265 7.37 -22.16 11.60
CA ASN A 265 6.08 -22.41 10.93
C ASN A 265 4.92 -21.62 11.56
N GLU A 266 4.94 -21.38 12.88
CA GLU A 266 3.93 -20.58 13.57
C GLU A 266 4.10 -19.10 13.23
N VAL A 267 5.36 -18.63 13.25
CA VAL A 267 5.71 -17.26 12.82
C VAL A 267 5.31 -17.03 11.36
N LYS A 268 5.54 -18.01 10.47
CA LYS A 268 5.11 -17.91 9.08
C LYS A 268 3.58 -17.74 8.95
N LYS A 269 2.80 -18.51 9.72
CA LYS A 269 1.33 -18.34 9.75
C LYS A 269 0.91 -16.97 10.26
N ALA A 270 1.55 -16.47 11.33
CA ALA A 270 1.29 -15.13 11.85
C ALA A 270 1.62 -14.05 10.81
N LEU A 271 2.75 -14.17 10.14
CA LEU A 271 3.17 -13.25 9.09
C LEU A 271 2.19 -13.24 7.91
N GLU A 272 1.77 -14.41 7.42
CA GLU A 272 0.79 -14.51 6.33
C GLU A 272 -0.56 -13.88 6.71
N LEU A 273 -1.00 -14.00 7.98
CA LEU A 273 -2.20 -13.31 8.45
C LEU A 273 -2.04 -11.79 8.41
N LEU A 274 -0.90 -11.25 8.83
CA LEU A 274 -0.63 -9.81 8.76
C LEU A 274 -0.54 -9.30 7.31
N ILE A 275 -0.03 -10.13 6.39
CA ILE A 275 -0.03 -9.86 4.95
C ILE A 275 -1.46 -9.83 4.39
N LEU A 276 -2.29 -10.80 4.77
CA LEU A 276 -3.71 -10.85 4.37
C LEU A 276 -4.49 -9.64 4.92
N ALA A 277 -4.23 -9.25 6.16
CA ALA A 277 -4.83 -8.05 6.74
C ALA A 277 -4.38 -6.73 6.05
N GLY A 278 -3.38 -6.79 5.17
CA GLY A 278 -2.83 -5.63 4.48
C GLY A 278 -1.94 -4.74 5.36
N ILE A 279 -1.54 -5.24 6.54
CA ILE A 279 -0.66 -4.52 7.49
C ILE A 279 0.80 -4.61 7.02
N ILE A 280 1.15 -5.70 6.36
CA ILE A 280 2.49 -6.00 5.87
C ILE A 280 2.44 -6.27 4.37
N THR A 281 3.45 -5.79 3.66
CA THR A 281 3.70 -6.10 2.25
C THR A 281 5.06 -6.77 2.10
N PRO A 282 5.13 -8.00 1.56
CA PRO A 282 6.41 -8.64 1.30
C PRO A 282 7.09 -8.05 0.07
N VAL A 283 8.42 -7.92 0.13
CA VAL A 283 9.30 -7.71 -1.01
C VAL A 283 10.08 -9.00 -1.21
N THR A 284 9.84 -9.71 -2.30
CA THR A 284 10.36 -11.05 -2.51
C THR A 284 11.63 -11.01 -3.36
N HIS A 285 12.65 -11.77 -2.95
CA HIS A 285 13.85 -11.94 -3.78
C HIS A 285 13.52 -12.61 -5.10
N THR A 286 14.16 -12.15 -6.18
CA THR A 286 14.14 -12.82 -7.48
C THR A 286 15.54 -12.83 -8.10
N ASP A 287 15.87 -13.85 -8.86
CA ASP A 287 17.13 -13.89 -9.60
C ASP A 287 17.15 -12.92 -10.79
N ALA A 288 15.97 -12.49 -11.25
CA ALA A 288 15.78 -11.42 -12.24
C ALA A 288 16.58 -11.60 -13.55
N ASN A 289 16.60 -12.82 -14.10
CA ASN A 289 17.22 -13.07 -15.41
C ASN A 289 16.35 -12.59 -16.57
N GLY A 290 15.11 -12.13 -16.30
CA GLY A 290 14.17 -11.62 -17.29
C GLY A 290 12.79 -11.35 -16.70
N LEU A 291 11.80 -11.17 -17.57
CA LEU A 291 10.40 -11.02 -17.19
C LEU A 291 9.61 -12.30 -17.49
N PRO A 292 8.58 -12.63 -16.69
CA PRO A 292 8.09 -11.90 -15.52
C PRO A 292 8.96 -12.13 -14.27
N LEU A 293 9.15 -11.10 -13.45
CA LEU A 293 10.00 -11.14 -12.26
C LEU A 293 9.60 -12.23 -11.25
N GLY A 294 8.32 -12.54 -11.16
CA GLY A 294 7.78 -13.56 -10.24
C GLY A 294 8.17 -15.00 -10.61
N SER A 295 8.61 -15.27 -11.86
CA SER A 295 8.97 -16.62 -12.30
C SER A 295 10.15 -17.22 -11.55
N GLU A 296 11.05 -16.38 -11.05
CA GLU A 296 12.26 -16.76 -10.31
C GLU A 296 12.24 -16.28 -8.85
N ALA A 297 11.04 -15.95 -8.34
CA ALA A 297 10.88 -15.45 -6.98
C ALA A 297 11.10 -16.57 -5.95
N ASP A 298 11.85 -16.23 -4.89
CA ASP A 298 12.06 -17.12 -3.75
C ASP A 298 11.26 -16.65 -2.53
N PRO A 299 10.12 -17.30 -2.22
CA PRO A 299 9.25 -16.89 -1.12
C PRO A 299 9.88 -17.11 0.26
N THR A 300 11.04 -17.75 0.37
CA THR A 300 11.76 -17.90 1.64
C THR A 300 12.72 -16.74 1.89
N TYR A 301 12.94 -15.90 0.88
CA TYR A 301 13.83 -14.76 0.94
C TYR A 301 13.03 -13.49 0.75
N ARG A 302 12.54 -12.91 1.86
CA ARG A 302 11.65 -11.74 1.84
C ARG A 302 12.17 -10.66 2.79
N LYS A 303 12.06 -9.40 2.36
CA LYS A 303 11.98 -8.23 3.22
C LYS A 303 10.51 -7.92 3.49
N MET A 304 10.20 -7.17 4.53
CA MET A 304 8.84 -6.79 4.88
C MET A 304 8.72 -5.28 4.94
N LEU A 305 7.64 -4.74 4.38
CA LEU A 305 7.26 -3.34 4.53
C LEU A 305 6.01 -3.28 5.41
N LEU A 306 5.96 -2.33 6.34
CA LEU A 306 4.73 -1.98 7.03
C LEU A 306 3.85 -1.10 6.14
N LEU A 307 2.55 -1.13 6.38
CA LEU A 307 1.59 -0.44 5.53
C LEU A 307 1.77 1.08 5.50
N ASP A 308 2.41 1.67 6.51
CA ASP A 308 2.52 3.13 6.65
C ASP A 308 3.75 3.54 7.45
N SER A 309 4.41 4.65 7.06
CA SER A 309 5.63 5.13 7.70
C SER A 309 5.38 5.77 9.06
N GLY A 310 4.31 6.52 9.21
CA GLY A 310 3.94 7.12 10.50
C GLY A 310 3.62 6.04 11.53
N LEU A 311 2.87 5.01 11.14
CA LEU A 311 2.57 3.88 12.02
C LEU A 311 3.82 3.06 12.34
N LEU A 312 4.76 2.88 11.39
CA LEU A 312 6.04 2.22 11.68
C LEU A 312 6.76 2.93 12.83
N LEU A 313 6.87 4.25 12.76
CA LEU A 313 7.54 5.03 13.80
C LEU A 313 6.88 4.83 15.18
N ARG A 314 5.55 4.76 15.22
CA ARG A 314 4.83 4.49 16.49
C ARG A 314 5.06 3.06 17.01
N TRP A 315 5.11 2.05 16.14
CA TRP A 315 5.46 0.68 16.57
C TRP A 315 6.90 0.58 17.07
N LEU A 316 7.84 1.33 16.51
CA LEU A 316 9.22 1.40 16.99
C LEU A 316 9.32 2.12 18.35
N ASP A 317 8.52 3.17 18.57
CA ASP A 317 8.47 3.94 19.82
C ASP A 317 7.96 3.10 21.01
N MET A 318 7.08 2.16 20.77
CA MET A 318 6.69 1.19 21.81
C MET A 318 7.87 0.36 22.34
N THR A 319 9.04 0.46 21.72
CA THR A 319 10.28 -0.24 22.09
C THR A 319 11.39 0.68 22.57
N GLY A 320 11.25 2.02 22.51
CA GLY A 320 12.28 2.99 22.89
C GLY A 320 11.90 4.45 22.63
N ASP A 321 12.74 5.38 23.03
CA ASP A 321 12.49 6.83 22.93
C ASP A 321 12.73 7.35 21.50
N ILE A 322 11.64 7.68 20.79
CA ILE A 322 11.65 8.19 19.40
C ILE A 322 11.58 9.73 19.31
N THR A 323 11.45 10.43 20.41
CA THR A 323 11.46 11.91 20.41
C THR A 323 12.72 12.41 19.69
N GLU A 324 13.83 11.73 19.89
CA GLU A 324 15.10 12.01 19.23
C GLU A 324 15.04 11.68 17.73
N LEU A 325 14.45 10.54 17.30
CA LEU A 325 14.30 10.15 15.91
C LEU A 325 13.42 11.15 15.14
N THR A 326 12.30 11.58 15.71
CA THR A 326 11.40 12.59 15.13
C THR A 326 12.13 13.93 14.97
N THR A 327 12.88 14.35 16.01
CA THR A 327 13.69 15.57 15.98
C THR A 327 14.75 15.50 14.89
N GLN A 328 15.42 14.37 14.73
CA GLN A 328 16.47 14.16 13.73
C GLN A 328 15.92 14.14 12.29
N ILE A 329 14.74 13.57 12.06
CA ILE A 329 14.09 13.61 10.74
C ILE A 329 13.73 15.06 10.35
N LEU A 330 13.33 15.87 11.34
CA LEU A 330 12.94 17.28 11.12
C LEU A 330 14.15 18.22 11.02
N THR A 331 15.19 18.01 11.85
CA THR A 331 16.38 18.85 11.90
C THR A 331 17.40 18.39 10.88
N GLN A 332 17.43 18.84 9.75
CA GLN A 332 18.37 18.91 8.62
C GLN A 332 19.71 18.08 8.63
N ASN A 333 20.07 17.37 9.69
CA ASN A 333 21.29 16.56 9.70
C ASN A 333 21.01 15.09 9.35
N PRO A 334 21.23 14.70 8.08
CA PRO A 334 20.89 13.37 7.58
C PRO A 334 21.80 12.24 8.09
N THR A 335 22.89 12.55 8.76
CA THR A 335 23.97 11.60 9.05
C THR A 335 23.74 10.69 10.25
N ASP A 336 22.84 11.03 11.15
CA ASP A 336 22.83 10.44 12.51
C ASP A 336 21.71 9.42 12.78
N LEU A 337 20.88 9.08 11.79
CA LEU A 337 19.78 8.12 11.95
C LEU A 337 20.20 6.69 11.65
N VAL A 338 20.25 5.83 12.65
CA VAL A 338 20.60 4.41 12.54
C VAL A 338 19.67 3.65 11.57
N ASN A 339 18.39 4.04 11.46
CA ASN A 339 17.40 3.37 10.60
C ASN A 339 16.90 4.22 9.41
N LYS A 340 17.56 5.33 9.11
CA LYS A 340 17.10 6.24 8.04
C LYS A 340 17.04 5.58 6.66
N GLY A 341 18.02 4.76 6.34
CA GLY A 341 18.07 4.02 5.09
C GLY A 341 16.86 3.09 4.95
N ALA A 342 16.59 2.30 6.00
CA ALA A 342 15.49 1.35 6.03
C ALA A 342 14.10 2.00 5.93
N LEU A 343 13.88 3.13 6.62
CA LEU A 343 12.64 3.91 6.53
C LEU A 343 12.45 4.48 5.10
N THR A 344 13.51 5.05 4.52
CA THR A 344 13.48 5.60 3.18
C THR A 344 13.21 4.52 2.13
N GLU A 345 13.86 3.37 2.26
CA GLU A 345 13.63 2.20 1.41
C GLU A 345 12.17 1.73 1.52
N MET A 346 11.63 1.62 2.74
CA MET A 346 10.24 1.23 2.94
C MET A 346 9.27 2.20 2.24
N ILE A 347 9.44 3.52 2.42
CA ILE A 347 8.57 4.51 1.80
C ILE A 347 8.67 4.43 0.28
N ALA A 348 9.87 4.29 -0.29
CA ALA A 348 10.05 4.10 -1.71
C ALA A 348 9.28 2.88 -2.23
N GLY A 349 9.36 1.74 -1.55
CA GLY A 349 8.60 0.53 -1.91
C GLY A 349 7.08 0.72 -1.82
N LEU A 350 6.60 1.41 -0.78
CA LEU A 350 5.18 1.73 -0.63
C LEU A 350 4.68 2.65 -1.75
N GLU A 351 5.45 3.67 -2.12
CA GLU A 351 5.09 4.57 -3.23
C GLU A 351 5.10 3.80 -4.57
N LEU A 352 6.13 2.99 -4.85
CA LEU A 352 6.16 2.14 -6.04
C LEU A 352 4.96 1.19 -6.14
N LEU A 353 4.44 0.71 -5.01
CA LEU A 353 3.25 -0.14 -4.96
C LEU A 353 1.96 0.65 -5.21
N ARG A 354 1.80 1.79 -4.52
CA ARG A 354 0.54 2.54 -4.43
C ARG A 354 0.18 3.29 -5.72
N TYR A 355 1.17 3.62 -6.57
CA TYR A 355 0.94 4.27 -7.86
C TYR A 355 0.54 3.29 -8.98
N ARG A 356 0.61 1.99 -8.73
CA ARG A 356 0.14 0.99 -9.70
C ARG A 356 -1.38 0.91 -9.75
N THR A 357 -1.89 0.28 -10.80
CA THR A 357 -3.34 0.06 -10.94
C THR A 357 -3.94 -0.62 -9.71
N PRO A 358 -5.07 -0.13 -9.16
CA PRO A 358 -5.70 -0.77 -8.00
C PRO A 358 -6.46 -2.06 -8.36
N ASN A 359 -6.56 -2.41 -9.64
CA ASN A 359 -7.37 -3.54 -10.12
C ASN A 359 -6.78 -4.91 -9.77
N MET A 360 -5.55 -4.95 -9.28
CA MET A 360 -4.88 -6.18 -8.87
C MET A 360 -3.93 -5.90 -7.69
N ARG A 361 -3.63 -6.95 -6.93
CA ARG A 361 -2.59 -6.88 -5.92
C ARG A 361 -1.24 -7.02 -6.59
N HIS A 362 -0.38 -6.03 -6.45
CA HIS A 362 0.96 -6.03 -7.00
C HIS A 362 1.95 -6.63 -6.02
N GLU A 363 2.98 -7.29 -6.56
CA GLU A 363 4.12 -7.78 -5.83
C GLU A 363 5.32 -6.87 -6.02
N LEU A 364 6.16 -6.79 -5.00
CA LEU A 364 7.44 -6.08 -5.02
C LEU A 364 8.57 -7.09 -5.00
N PHE A 365 9.62 -6.79 -5.74
CA PHE A 365 10.79 -7.63 -5.87
C PHE A 365 12.05 -6.86 -5.56
N TYR A 366 13.06 -7.59 -5.04
CA TYR A 366 14.42 -7.11 -4.84
C TYR A 366 15.42 -8.18 -5.29
N TRP A 367 16.69 -7.80 -5.38
CA TRP A 367 17.73 -8.74 -5.71
C TRP A 367 18.85 -8.70 -4.67
N VAL A 368 19.38 -9.86 -4.32
CA VAL A 368 20.57 -10.00 -3.51
C VAL A 368 21.48 -11.09 -4.11
N ARG A 369 22.77 -10.80 -4.16
CA ARG A 369 23.76 -11.77 -4.63
C ARG A 369 23.95 -12.85 -3.57
N ARG A 370 23.70 -14.11 -3.92
CA ARG A 370 23.79 -15.25 -2.99
C ARG A 370 25.17 -15.93 -3.01
N ALA A 371 26.24 -15.31 -3.52
CA ALA A 371 27.58 -15.88 -3.56
C ALA A 371 28.29 -15.75 -2.20
N LYS A 372 29.14 -16.74 -1.84
CA LYS A 372 29.98 -16.65 -0.66
C LYS A 372 30.85 -15.41 -0.74
N ASN A 373 30.87 -14.58 0.34
CA ASN A 373 31.65 -13.35 0.47
C ASN A 373 31.31 -12.18 -0.47
N ALA A 374 30.12 -12.16 -1.08
CA ALA A 374 29.70 -11.05 -1.90
C ALA A 374 28.33 -10.51 -1.41
N GLN A 375 28.35 -9.34 -0.80
CA GLN A 375 27.17 -8.61 -0.40
C GLN A 375 26.87 -7.55 -1.49
N ALA A 376 26.00 -7.90 -2.44
CA ALA A 376 25.45 -6.93 -3.37
C ALA A 376 23.93 -7.07 -3.33
N GLU A 377 23.24 -5.95 -3.22
CA GLU A 377 21.79 -5.89 -3.13
C GLU A 377 21.28 -4.72 -3.96
N VAL A 378 20.14 -4.91 -4.61
CA VAL A 378 19.36 -3.86 -5.28
C VAL A 378 17.98 -3.82 -4.62
N ASP A 379 17.58 -2.65 -4.15
CA ASP A 379 16.45 -2.48 -3.25
C ASP A 379 15.11 -2.85 -3.89
N TYR A 380 14.88 -2.43 -5.17
CA TYR A 380 13.66 -2.78 -5.89
C TYR A 380 13.94 -3.10 -7.35
N LEU A 381 13.11 -4.00 -7.88
CA LEU A 381 13.07 -4.35 -9.30
C LEU A 381 11.65 -4.20 -9.81
N ILE A 382 11.49 -3.50 -10.91
CA ILE A 382 10.19 -3.37 -11.59
C ILE A 382 10.30 -3.75 -13.07
N PRO A 383 9.22 -4.24 -13.69
CA PRO A 383 9.16 -4.36 -15.14
C PRO A 383 9.02 -2.97 -15.77
N TYR A 384 9.81 -2.69 -16.80
CA TYR A 384 9.78 -1.45 -17.55
C TYR A 384 10.19 -1.72 -19.00
N GLU A 385 9.40 -1.30 -19.98
CA GLU A 385 9.69 -1.44 -21.43
C GLU A 385 10.22 -2.82 -21.85
N SER A 386 9.57 -3.89 -21.37
CA SER A 386 9.97 -5.28 -21.62
C SER A 386 11.31 -5.71 -21.01
N ALA A 387 11.89 -4.92 -20.12
CA ALA A 387 13.13 -5.22 -19.39
C ALA A 387 12.95 -5.10 -17.88
N VAL A 388 13.94 -5.52 -17.12
CA VAL A 388 14.02 -5.28 -15.68
C VAL A 388 14.63 -3.92 -15.44
N LEU A 389 13.97 -3.07 -14.65
CA LEU A 389 14.50 -1.77 -14.21
C LEU A 389 14.87 -1.88 -12.72
N PRO A 390 16.14 -1.86 -12.37
CA PRO A 390 16.59 -1.83 -10.99
C PRO A 390 16.50 -0.41 -10.43
N ILE A 391 16.10 -0.35 -9.15
CA ILE A 391 15.95 0.89 -8.38
C ILE A 391 16.78 0.76 -7.11
N GLU A 392 17.77 1.63 -6.97
CA GLU A 392 18.60 1.78 -5.77
C GLU A 392 18.13 2.98 -4.98
N VAL A 393 17.80 2.79 -3.71
CA VAL A 393 17.28 3.83 -2.81
C VAL A 393 18.41 4.39 -1.94
N LYS A 394 18.51 5.69 -1.84
CA LYS A 394 19.48 6.39 -0.98
C LYS A 394 18.78 7.42 -0.11
N ALA A 395 19.00 7.34 1.19
CA ALA A 395 18.41 8.27 2.16
C ALA A 395 18.98 9.70 2.07
N GLY A 396 20.12 9.88 1.44
CA GLY A 396 20.80 11.17 1.25
C GLY A 396 21.34 11.32 -0.15
N THR A 397 22.18 12.33 -0.33
CA THR A 397 22.86 12.63 -1.59
C THR A 397 24.15 11.83 -1.78
N GLN A 398 24.67 11.21 -0.71
CA GLN A 398 25.87 10.38 -0.74
C GLN A 398 25.53 8.89 -0.77
N GLY A 399 26.50 8.09 -1.23
CA GLY A 399 26.40 6.63 -1.25
C GLY A 399 26.84 6.03 -2.58
N GLY A 400 27.67 5.00 -2.49
CA GLY A 400 28.14 4.28 -3.68
C GLY A 400 27.03 3.43 -4.30
N MET A 401 27.17 3.11 -5.57
CA MET A 401 26.25 2.27 -6.34
C MET A 401 26.93 0.98 -6.84
N LYS A 402 27.89 0.47 -6.08
CA LYS A 402 28.65 -0.72 -6.48
C LYS A 402 27.75 -1.93 -6.76
N SER A 403 26.76 -2.18 -5.88
CA SER A 403 25.79 -3.26 -6.05
C SER A 403 24.94 -3.09 -7.29
N LEU A 404 24.47 -1.85 -7.55
CA LEU A 404 23.67 -1.53 -8.73
C LEU A 404 24.47 -1.77 -10.02
N TRP A 405 25.72 -1.27 -10.09
CA TRP A 405 26.60 -1.50 -11.23
C TRP A 405 26.90 -2.96 -11.47
N GLN A 406 27.15 -3.72 -10.40
CA GLN A 406 27.35 -5.15 -10.47
C GLN A 406 26.11 -5.88 -11.02
N PHE A 407 24.92 -5.55 -10.52
CA PHE A 407 23.67 -6.12 -11.00
C PHE A 407 23.45 -5.79 -12.49
N MET A 408 23.62 -4.52 -12.88
CA MET A 408 23.47 -4.09 -14.27
C MET A 408 24.42 -4.85 -15.21
N ARG A 409 25.65 -5.12 -14.77
CA ARG A 409 26.63 -5.91 -15.51
C ARG A 409 26.16 -7.37 -15.62
N GLU A 410 25.88 -8.02 -14.51
CA GLU A 410 25.45 -9.43 -14.47
C GLU A 410 24.20 -9.69 -15.31
N LYS A 411 23.26 -8.75 -15.33
CA LYS A 411 21.99 -8.85 -16.07
C LYS A 411 22.01 -8.15 -17.44
N LYS A 412 23.14 -7.59 -17.84
CA LYS A 412 23.34 -6.86 -19.12
C LYS A 412 22.34 -5.72 -19.33
N LEU A 413 22.01 -5.00 -18.24
CA LEU A 413 21.05 -3.90 -18.25
C LEU A 413 21.74 -2.58 -18.60
N LYS A 414 21.03 -1.73 -19.37
CA LYS A 414 21.51 -0.40 -19.77
C LYS A 414 21.01 0.71 -18.86
N ASN A 415 19.83 0.56 -18.29
CA ASN A 415 19.14 1.60 -17.53
C ASN A 415 18.92 1.18 -16.08
N ALA A 416 19.00 2.14 -15.17
CA ALA A 416 18.67 1.99 -13.76
C ALA A 416 18.13 3.31 -13.19
N ILE A 417 17.56 3.25 -11.99
CA ILE A 417 17.11 4.40 -11.21
C ILE A 417 17.92 4.49 -9.92
N ARG A 418 18.38 5.69 -9.59
CA ARG A 418 18.77 6.08 -8.25
C ARG A 418 17.66 6.93 -7.66
N ALA A 419 16.95 6.41 -6.67
CA ALA A 419 15.93 7.13 -5.92
C ALA A 419 16.58 7.77 -4.69
N SER A 420 16.62 9.10 -4.61
CA SER A 420 17.29 9.83 -3.52
C SER A 420 16.59 11.15 -3.23
N LEU A 421 17.13 11.95 -2.29
CA LEU A 421 16.68 13.34 -2.09
C LEU A 421 17.37 14.33 -3.03
N GLU A 422 18.18 13.86 -3.97
CA GLU A 422 18.77 14.71 -5.03
C GLU A 422 17.67 15.16 -6.01
N ASN A 423 17.93 16.23 -6.74
CA ASN A 423 17.05 16.70 -7.81
C ASN A 423 17.12 15.75 -9.02
N PHE A 424 16.21 15.91 -9.97
CA PHE A 424 16.23 15.16 -11.23
C PHE A 424 17.58 15.31 -11.92
N GLY A 425 18.10 14.23 -12.45
CA GLY A 425 19.38 14.21 -13.14
C GLY A 425 19.65 12.87 -13.81
N THR A 426 20.75 12.79 -14.51
CA THR A 426 21.22 11.58 -15.19
C THR A 426 22.72 11.53 -15.13
N PHE A 427 23.27 10.36 -14.94
CA PHE A 427 24.69 10.13 -15.13
C PHE A 427 24.94 8.81 -15.85
N THR A 428 25.98 8.82 -16.64
CA THR A 428 26.39 7.70 -17.48
C THR A 428 27.70 7.13 -16.96
N TYR A 429 27.78 5.81 -16.95
CA TYR A 429 28.97 5.06 -16.61
C TYR A 429 29.35 4.17 -17.79
N THR A 430 30.61 4.27 -18.24
CA THR A 430 31.16 3.34 -19.21
C THR A 430 31.89 2.22 -18.47
N ASP A 431 31.38 0.99 -18.61
CA ASP A 431 32.02 -0.19 -18.08
C ASP A 431 33.33 -0.43 -18.81
N THR A 432 34.47 -0.33 -18.12
CA THR A 432 35.80 -0.47 -18.73
C THR A 432 36.11 -1.90 -19.13
N GLU A 433 35.43 -2.91 -18.57
CA GLU A 433 35.66 -4.32 -18.91
C GLU A 433 34.86 -4.75 -20.15
N GLU A 434 33.62 -4.27 -20.26
CA GLU A 434 32.69 -4.63 -21.34
C GLU A 434 32.61 -3.56 -22.46
N GLY A 435 33.12 -2.34 -22.22
CA GLY A 435 32.93 -1.21 -23.11
C GLY A 435 31.47 -0.73 -23.22
N ALA A 436 30.58 -1.22 -22.36
CA ALA A 436 29.17 -0.92 -22.40
C ALA A 436 28.86 0.37 -21.65
N GLU A 437 28.05 1.23 -22.27
CA GLU A 437 27.52 2.43 -21.63
C GLU A 437 26.25 2.10 -20.86
N ARG A 438 26.17 2.56 -19.60
CA ARG A 438 25.03 2.36 -18.71
C ARG A 438 24.56 3.68 -18.15
N THR A 439 23.28 3.91 -18.16
CA THR A 439 22.65 5.16 -17.72
C THR A 439 21.88 4.94 -16.42
N VAL A 440 22.13 5.82 -15.45
CA VAL A 440 21.33 5.89 -14.22
C VAL A 440 20.61 7.24 -14.17
N ARG A 441 19.28 7.19 -14.16
CA ARG A 441 18.46 8.37 -13.90
C ARG A 441 18.35 8.58 -12.39
N VAL A 442 18.56 9.80 -11.94
CA VAL A 442 18.26 10.24 -10.58
C VAL A 442 16.81 10.66 -10.54
N CYS A 443 16.02 9.97 -9.74
CA CYS A 443 14.63 10.29 -9.47
C CYS A 443 14.50 10.73 -8.02
N PRO A 444 14.02 11.95 -7.73
CA PRO A 444 13.72 12.35 -6.37
C PRO A 444 12.72 11.39 -5.71
N LEU A 445 12.92 11.06 -4.43
CA LEU A 445 12.01 10.18 -3.68
C LEU A 445 10.57 10.68 -3.68
N PHE A 446 10.39 11.99 -3.73
CA PHE A 446 9.07 12.63 -3.83
C PHE A 446 8.46 12.59 -5.25
N ALA A 447 9.13 11.94 -6.22
CA ALA A 447 8.72 11.86 -7.62
C ALA A 447 8.62 10.40 -8.14
N LEU A 448 8.58 9.41 -7.27
CA LEU A 448 8.52 7.99 -7.64
C LEU A 448 7.29 7.63 -8.49
N SER A 449 6.20 8.41 -8.39
CA SER A 449 5.04 8.28 -9.30
C SER A 449 5.41 8.34 -10.78
N GLN A 450 6.45 9.11 -11.16
CA GLN A 450 6.90 9.24 -12.55
C GLN A 450 7.62 7.99 -13.11
N ILE A 451 7.96 7.03 -12.23
CA ILE A 451 8.62 5.78 -12.66
C ILE A 451 7.58 4.72 -13.02
N VAL A 452 6.42 4.73 -12.37
CA VAL A 452 5.41 3.67 -12.46
C VAL A 452 4.15 4.06 -13.25
N GLN A 453 4.01 5.33 -13.60
CA GLN A 453 2.99 5.84 -14.53
C GLN A 453 3.51 5.84 -15.95
#